data_01f551f07bb04abed320e61585dcea5f
#
_entry.id   01f551f07bb04abed320e61585dcea5f
#
_cell.length_a   1.000
_cell.length_b   1.000
_cell.length_c   1.000
_cell.angle_alpha   90.00
_cell.angle_beta   90.00
_cell.angle_gamma   90.00
#
_symmetry.space_group_name_H-M   'P 1'
#
loop_
_entity.id
_entity.type
_entity.pdbx_description
1 polymer ?
#
loop_
_entity_poly.entity_id
_entity_poly.type
_entity_poly.pdbx_seq_one_letter_code
_entity_poly.pdbx_strand_id
1 'polypeptide(L)'
;MQLNSSRSEMASEAPKPSKDLRLVLQKGTFKSILDSLGKDIPAQLARLTGEGTKLSADKIRFVNGEISEIIGLKFDKAKDELIQDTEIKPSDSPEEVRVKSRAADEATNFIGELTTFIIEKIAAIIDAVWKTVVEIGRKIASFFTDLWRWIMA
;
A
#
# COMPACT_ATOMS: atom_id res chain seq x y z
N MET A 1 13.66 -22.13 -7.33
CA MET A 1 13.40 -21.52 -7.36
C MET A 1 13.03 -20.85 -7.90
N GLN A 2 12.61 -20.39 -8.01
CA GLN A 2 12.19 -19.72 -8.52
C GLN A 2 12.29 -18.69 -8.60
N LEU A 3 12.31 -18.37 -8.88
CA LEU A 3 12.64 -17.38 -9.04
C LEU A 3 11.99 -16.48 -9.59
N ASN A 4 11.34 -16.57 -9.99
CA ASN A 4 10.72 -15.89 -10.71
C ASN A 4 9.97 -14.99 -10.21
N SER A 5 9.58 -14.31 -10.13
CA SER A 5 8.74 -13.43 -9.69
C SER A 5 8.96 -13.00 -8.39
N SER A 6 10.06 -12.38 -8.08
CA SER A 6 10.30 -11.73 -6.82
C SER A 6 9.28 -10.63 -6.52
N ARG A 7 8.70 -10.00 -7.55
CA ARG A 7 7.65 -9.01 -7.32
C ARG A 7 6.41 -9.61 -6.70
N SER A 8 5.97 -10.76 -7.23
CA SER A 8 4.81 -11.45 -6.68
C SER A 8 5.06 -11.92 -5.26
N GLU A 9 6.28 -12.34 -4.97
CA GLU A 9 6.64 -12.76 -3.63
C GLU A 9 6.54 -11.61 -2.64
N MET A 10 6.96 -10.42 -3.04
CA MET A 10 6.90 -9.26 -2.15
C MET A 10 5.45 -8.90 -1.80
N ALA A 11 4.54 -9.00 -2.75
CA ALA A 11 3.14 -8.68 -2.51
C ALA A 11 2.40 -9.85 -1.86
N SER A 12 2.82 -11.09 -2.09
CA SER A 12 2.07 -12.28 -1.69
C SER A 12 2.05 -12.53 -0.19
N GLU A 13 2.85 -11.81 0.58
CA GLU A 13 2.84 -11.89 2.03
C GLU A 13 1.93 -10.86 2.67
N ALA A 14 1.29 -10.03 1.87
CA ALA A 14 0.43 -8.98 2.38
C ALA A 14 -0.80 -9.55 3.06
N PRO A 15 -1.36 -8.86 4.06
CA PRO A 15 -2.64 -9.26 4.63
C PRO A 15 -3.70 -9.32 3.54
N LYS A 16 -4.59 -10.31 3.62
CA LYS A 16 -5.70 -10.43 2.70
C LYS A 16 -6.99 -10.06 3.41
N PRO A 17 -7.81 -9.22 2.79
CA PRO A 17 -9.11 -8.91 3.38
C PRO A 17 -10.08 -10.05 3.14
N SER A 18 -11.11 -10.11 3.97
CA SER A 18 -12.23 -11.02 3.73
C SER A 18 -12.93 -10.63 2.44
N LYS A 19 -13.79 -11.52 1.95
CA LYS A 19 -14.59 -11.25 0.77
C LYS A 19 -15.44 -9.98 0.95
N ASP A 20 -16.00 -9.79 2.14
CA ASP A 20 -16.86 -8.65 2.41
C ASP A 20 -16.08 -7.34 2.43
N LEU A 21 -14.92 -7.32 3.09
CA LEU A 21 -14.08 -6.13 3.07
C LEU A 21 -13.58 -5.83 1.65
N ARG A 22 -13.25 -6.86 0.90
CA ARG A 22 -12.80 -6.68 -0.49
C ARG A 22 -13.86 -5.99 -1.34
N LEU A 23 -15.13 -6.34 -1.15
CA LEU A 23 -16.22 -5.70 -1.87
C LEU A 23 -16.28 -4.20 -1.56
N VAL A 24 -16.11 -3.84 -0.29
CA VAL A 24 -16.10 -2.43 0.11
C VAL A 24 -14.89 -1.71 -0.50
N LEU A 25 -13.72 -2.34 -0.44
CA LEU A 25 -12.50 -1.74 -1.00
C LEU A 25 -12.63 -1.50 -2.51
N GLN A 26 -13.29 -2.41 -3.22
CA GLN A 26 -13.49 -2.28 -4.67
C GLN A 26 -14.36 -1.07 -5.01
N LYS A 27 -15.36 -0.78 -4.20
CA LYS A 27 -16.29 0.29 -4.46
C LYS A 27 -15.79 1.65 -3.99
N GLY A 28 -14.82 1.67 -3.09
CA GLY A 28 -14.32 2.91 -2.51
C GLY A 28 -13.10 3.45 -3.24
N THR A 29 -12.35 4.27 -2.54
CA THR A 29 -11.20 4.99 -3.08
C THR A 29 -9.87 4.29 -2.84
N PHE A 30 -9.88 3.08 -2.30
CA PHE A 30 -8.66 2.42 -1.86
C PHE A 30 -7.68 2.18 -3.00
N LYS A 31 -8.18 1.77 -4.18
CA LYS A 31 -7.31 1.59 -5.34
C LYS A 31 -6.62 2.89 -5.72
N SER A 32 -7.35 4.00 -5.67
CA SER A 32 -6.78 5.32 -5.98
C SER A 32 -5.66 5.68 -5.02
N ILE A 33 -5.80 5.31 -3.75
CA ILE A 33 -4.77 5.56 -2.75
C ILE A 33 -3.51 4.75 -3.07
N LEU A 34 -3.66 3.46 -3.40
CA LEU A 34 -2.52 2.64 -3.79
C LEU A 34 -1.86 3.15 -5.07
N ASP A 35 -2.65 3.53 -6.07
CA ASP A 35 -2.12 4.08 -7.32
C ASP A 35 -1.36 5.38 -7.05
N SER A 36 -1.91 6.23 -6.19
CA SER A 36 -1.28 7.48 -5.79
C SER A 36 0.07 7.24 -5.12
N LEU A 37 0.13 6.28 -4.21
CA LEU A 37 1.39 5.94 -3.53
C LEU A 37 2.42 5.40 -4.51
N GLY A 38 2.00 4.54 -5.44
CA GLY A 38 2.89 4.00 -6.45
C GLY A 38 3.48 5.05 -7.38
N LYS A 39 2.85 6.21 -7.46
CA LYS A 39 3.31 7.34 -8.25
C LYS A 39 4.09 8.34 -7.40
N ASP A 40 3.56 8.67 -6.22
CA ASP A 40 4.11 9.73 -5.38
C ASP A 40 5.40 9.31 -4.68
N ILE A 41 5.53 8.06 -4.26
CA ILE A 41 6.73 7.62 -3.57
C ILE A 41 7.95 7.65 -4.49
N PRO A 42 7.88 7.12 -5.72
CA PRO A 42 9.02 7.27 -6.64
C PRO A 42 9.35 8.73 -6.94
N ALA A 43 8.34 9.59 -7.08
CA ALA A 43 8.57 11.02 -7.33
C ALA A 43 9.27 11.68 -6.14
N GLN A 44 8.83 11.34 -4.93
CA GLN A 44 9.44 11.89 -3.72
C GLN A 44 10.87 11.37 -3.54
N LEU A 45 11.11 10.10 -3.85
CA LEU A 45 12.43 9.52 -3.80
C LEU A 45 13.38 10.28 -4.73
N ALA A 46 12.95 10.53 -5.96
CA ALA A 46 13.75 11.26 -6.93
C ALA A 46 14.04 12.68 -6.45
N ARG A 47 13.04 13.33 -5.86
CA ARG A 47 13.17 14.69 -5.35
C ARG A 47 14.16 14.77 -4.20
N LEU A 48 14.15 13.78 -3.31
CA LEU A 48 15.03 13.79 -2.13
C LEU A 48 16.47 13.44 -2.47
N THR A 49 16.70 12.68 -3.53
CA THR A 49 18.01 12.09 -3.81
C THR A 49 18.61 12.47 -5.16
N GLY A 50 17.79 12.97 -6.09
CA GLY A 50 18.22 13.19 -7.47
C GLY A 50 18.15 11.89 -8.28
N GLU A 51 17.65 12.01 -9.52
CA GLU A 51 17.50 10.85 -10.40
C GLU A 51 18.87 10.29 -10.79
N GLY A 52 18.94 8.99 -10.88
CA GLY A 52 20.17 8.31 -11.29
C GLY A 52 21.21 8.16 -10.20
N THR A 53 21.00 8.77 -9.04
CA THR A 53 21.96 8.76 -7.94
C THR A 53 21.80 7.49 -7.12
N LYS A 54 22.92 6.87 -6.75
CA LYS A 54 22.91 5.77 -5.80
C LYS A 54 22.86 6.31 -4.38
N LEU A 55 22.18 5.57 -3.51
CA LEU A 55 21.96 6.03 -2.15
C LEU A 55 23.08 5.57 -1.22
N SER A 56 23.59 6.49 -0.39
CA SER A 56 24.49 6.14 0.72
C SER A 56 23.64 5.63 1.88
N ALA A 57 24.30 5.00 2.86
CA ALA A 57 23.61 4.47 4.04
C ALA A 57 22.85 5.56 4.80
N ASP A 58 23.47 6.72 4.97
CA ASP A 58 22.81 7.84 5.67
C ASP A 58 21.62 8.35 4.90
N LYS A 59 21.75 8.44 3.57
CA LYS A 59 20.66 8.89 2.72
C LYS A 59 19.50 7.91 2.74
N ILE A 60 19.80 6.60 2.76
CA ILE A 60 18.78 5.57 2.85
C ILE A 60 17.97 5.73 4.13
N ARG A 61 18.64 5.97 5.25
CA ARG A 61 17.97 6.13 6.54
C ARG A 61 17.04 7.34 6.52
N PHE A 62 17.54 8.44 5.99
CA PHE A 62 16.74 9.66 5.87
C PHE A 62 15.51 9.45 4.98
N VAL A 63 15.72 8.85 3.81
CA VAL A 63 14.65 8.61 2.83
C VAL A 63 13.61 7.67 3.40
N ASN A 64 14.04 6.59 4.06
CA ASN A 64 13.11 5.65 4.68
C ASN A 64 12.22 6.33 5.70
N GLY A 65 12.77 7.24 6.49
CA GLY A 65 11.99 7.99 7.46
C GLY A 65 10.93 8.86 6.79
N GLU A 66 11.31 9.58 5.74
CA GLU A 66 10.38 10.45 5.01
C GLU A 66 9.27 9.67 4.33
N ILE A 67 9.62 8.55 3.70
CA ILE A 67 8.65 7.75 2.97
C ILE A 67 7.70 7.03 3.93
N SER A 68 8.20 6.54 5.07
CA SER A 68 7.34 5.94 6.09
C SER A 68 6.29 6.92 6.57
N GLU A 69 6.65 8.18 6.73
CA GLU A 69 5.70 9.21 7.15
C GLU A 69 4.63 9.44 6.10
N ILE A 70 5.02 9.49 4.83
CA ILE A 70 4.08 9.66 3.73
C ILE A 70 3.08 8.50 3.71
N ILE A 71 3.58 7.27 3.84
CA ILE A 71 2.73 6.08 3.84
C ILE A 71 1.76 6.13 5.02
N GLY A 72 2.27 6.45 6.21
CA GLY A 72 1.44 6.55 7.41
C GLY A 72 0.30 7.53 7.26
N LEU A 73 0.58 8.72 6.74
CA LEU A 73 -0.43 9.75 6.54
C LEU A 73 -1.47 9.33 5.52
N LYS A 74 -1.05 8.72 4.42
CA LYS A 74 -1.98 8.25 3.39
C LYS A 74 -2.92 7.17 3.92
N PHE A 75 -2.39 6.25 4.72
CA PHE A 75 -3.21 5.16 5.25
C PHE A 75 -4.06 5.58 6.44
N ASP A 76 -3.68 6.62 7.18
CA ASP A 76 -4.58 7.22 8.15
C ASP A 76 -5.82 7.76 7.45
N LYS A 77 -5.62 8.45 6.34
CA LYS A 77 -6.74 8.95 5.55
C LYS A 77 -7.55 7.81 4.95
N ALA A 78 -6.87 6.77 4.46
CA ALA A 78 -7.55 5.60 3.90
C ALA A 78 -8.42 4.91 4.95
N LYS A 79 -7.94 4.83 6.19
CA LYS A 79 -8.70 4.25 7.28
C LYS A 79 -9.99 5.04 7.53
N ASP A 80 -9.88 6.36 7.59
CA ASP A 80 -11.05 7.21 7.82
C ASP A 80 -12.07 7.06 6.69
N GLU A 81 -11.61 7.02 5.45
CA GLU A 81 -12.51 6.84 4.31
C GLU A 81 -13.17 5.47 4.32
N LEU A 82 -12.40 4.44 4.69
CA LEU A 82 -12.94 3.09 4.75
C LEU A 82 -14.01 2.96 5.84
N ILE A 83 -13.78 3.59 6.98
CA ILE A 83 -14.79 3.62 8.03
C ILE A 83 -16.07 4.29 7.52
N GLN A 84 -15.95 5.38 6.77
CA GLN A 84 -17.11 6.03 6.17
C GLN A 84 -17.81 5.11 5.16
N ASP A 85 -17.03 4.37 4.36
CA ASP A 85 -17.59 3.46 3.36
C ASP A 85 -18.37 2.30 3.99
N THR A 86 -18.07 1.96 5.24
CA THR A 86 -18.79 0.90 5.94
C THR A 86 -19.97 1.42 6.76
N GLU A 87 -20.26 2.71 6.69
CA GLU A 87 -21.38 3.30 7.41
C GLU A 87 -22.71 2.80 6.85
N ILE A 88 -23.57 2.29 7.73
CA ILE A 88 -24.85 1.75 7.34
C ILE A 88 -25.85 2.89 7.12
N LYS A 89 -26.53 2.86 5.99
CA LYS A 89 -27.48 3.90 5.61
C LYS A 89 -28.90 3.33 5.57
N PRO A 90 -29.93 4.17 5.78
CA PRO A 90 -31.31 3.68 5.75
C PRO A 90 -31.71 3.01 4.44
N SER A 91 -31.06 3.39 3.34
CA SER A 91 -31.37 2.84 2.01
C SER A 91 -30.66 1.51 1.75
N ASP A 92 -29.81 1.05 2.66
CA ASP A 92 -29.05 -0.19 2.44
C ASP A 92 -29.96 -1.41 2.50
N SER A 93 -29.75 -2.35 1.59
CA SER A 93 -30.41 -3.65 1.63
C SER A 93 -29.90 -4.48 2.80
N PRO A 94 -30.63 -5.54 3.20
CA PRO A 94 -30.12 -6.44 4.24
C PRO A 94 -28.75 -7.02 3.92
N GLU A 95 -28.49 -7.33 2.65
CA GLU A 95 -27.19 -7.85 2.25
C GLU A 95 -26.10 -6.78 2.35
N GLU A 96 -26.40 -5.55 1.99
CA GLU A 96 -25.45 -4.45 2.14
C GLU A 96 -25.12 -4.19 3.60
N VAL A 97 -26.13 -4.26 4.47
CA VAL A 97 -25.92 -4.11 5.93
C VAL A 97 -24.96 -5.22 6.42
N ARG A 98 -25.18 -6.44 6.00
CA ARG A 98 -24.33 -7.56 6.40
C ARG A 98 -22.90 -7.36 5.96
N VAL A 99 -22.69 -7.01 4.69
CA VAL A 99 -21.36 -6.79 4.13
C VAL A 99 -20.64 -5.66 4.85
N LYS A 100 -21.32 -4.53 5.02
CA LYS A 100 -20.71 -3.37 5.68
C LYS A 100 -20.36 -3.65 7.14
N SER A 101 -21.22 -4.40 7.84
CA SER A 101 -20.96 -4.75 9.24
C SER A 101 -19.70 -5.62 9.36
N ARG A 102 -19.57 -6.62 8.49
CA ARG A 102 -18.38 -7.48 8.48
C ARG A 102 -17.13 -6.69 8.14
N ALA A 103 -17.24 -5.84 7.10
CA ALA A 103 -16.12 -5.02 6.68
C ALA A 103 -15.66 -4.07 7.78
N ALA A 104 -16.63 -3.45 8.48
CA ALA A 104 -16.31 -2.52 9.57
C ALA A 104 -15.54 -3.21 10.70
N ASP A 105 -15.89 -4.48 11.00
CA ASP A 105 -15.24 -5.20 12.09
C ASP A 105 -13.76 -5.46 11.83
N GLU A 106 -13.36 -5.61 10.57
CA GLU A 106 -11.96 -5.93 10.26
C GLU A 106 -11.17 -4.75 9.69
N ALA A 107 -11.84 -3.63 9.35
CA ALA A 107 -11.22 -2.55 8.60
C ALA A 107 -9.99 -1.97 9.27
N THR A 108 -10.09 -1.62 10.54
CA THR A 108 -8.99 -0.96 11.26
C THR A 108 -7.78 -1.88 11.36
N ASN A 109 -7.99 -3.16 11.69
CA ASN A 109 -6.89 -4.12 11.79
C ASN A 109 -6.25 -4.36 10.44
N PHE A 110 -7.07 -4.49 9.40
CA PHE A 110 -6.54 -4.71 8.04
C PHE A 110 -5.64 -3.54 7.61
N ILE A 111 -6.12 -2.31 7.79
CA ILE A 111 -5.36 -1.12 7.40
C ILE A 111 -4.07 -1.03 8.20
N GLY A 112 -4.12 -1.30 9.50
CA GLY A 112 -2.92 -1.26 10.34
C GLY A 112 -1.88 -2.28 9.92
N GLU A 113 -2.30 -3.51 9.69
CA GLU A 113 -1.39 -4.57 9.24
C GLU A 113 -0.81 -4.26 7.86
N LEU A 114 -1.66 -3.76 6.96
CA LEU A 114 -1.22 -3.42 5.62
C LEU A 114 -0.21 -2.27 5.63
N THR A 115 -0.46 -1.26 6.45
CA THR A 115 0.46 -0.12 6.58
C THR A 115 1.85 -0.60 7.01
N THR A 116 1.92 -1.43 8.06
CA THR A 116 3.18 -1.97 8.53
C THR A 116 3.86 -2.80 7.45
N PHE A 117 3.11 -3.66 6.78
CA PHE A 117 3.64 -4.48 5.70
C PHE A 117 4.25 -3.63 4.59
N ILE A 118 3.54 -2.60 4.15
CA ILE A 118 3.99 -1.73 3.06
C ILE A 118 5.26 -0.97 3.48
N ILE A 119 5.29 -0.41 4.67
CA ILE A 119 6.47 0.32 5.15
C ILE A 119 7.69 -0.60 5.14
N GLU A 120 7.55 -1.82 5.63
CA GLU A 120 8.66 -2.78 5.67
C GLU A 120 9.13 -3.17 4.27
N LYS A 121 8.20 -3.40 3.35
CA LYS A 121 8.57 -3.81 1.99
C LYS A 121 9.20 -2.69 1.19
N ILE A 122 8.70 -1.46 1.34
CA ILE A 122 9.29 -0.31 0.67
C ILE A 122 10.70 -0.07 1.23
N ALA A 123 10.90 -0.17 2.53
CA ALA A 123 12.23 -0.05 3.12
C ALA A 123 13.18 -1.10 2.55
N ALA A 124 12.72 -2.33 2.40
CA ALA A 124 13.54 -3.40 1.82
C ALA A 124 13.92 -3.11 0.37
N ILE A 125 13.00 -2.54 -0.41
CA ILE A 125 13.29 -2.16 -1.80
C ILE A 125 14.36 -1.06 -1.83
N ILE A 126 14.22 -0.07 -0.97
CA ILE A 126 15.17 1.04 -0.92
C ILE A 126 16.54 0.57 -0.42
N ASP A 127 16.56 -0.39 0.51
CA ASP A 127 17.81 -0.93 1.06
C ASP A 127 18.58 -1.79 0.06
N ALA A 128 17.98 -2.19 -1.04
CA ALA A 128 18.67 -2.92 -2.11
C ALA A 128 19.52 -1.95 -2.94
N VAL A 129 20.59 -1.48 -2.36
CA VAL A 129 21.21 -0.19 -2.67
C VAL A 129 22.12 -0.09 -3.88
N TRP A 130 22.36 -1.14 -4.60
CA TRP A 130 23.15 -1.01 -5.83
C TRP A 130 22.32 -0.56 -7.02
N LYS A 131 21.04 -0.34 -6.83
CA LYS A 131 20.17 0.14 -7.90
C LYS A 131 20.16 1.64 -7.93
N THR A 132 19.91 2.22 -9.12
CA THR A 132 19.71 3.66 -9.23
C THR A 132 18.36 4.02 -8.63
N VAL A 133 18.18 5.30 -8.34
CA VAL A 133 16.91 5.82 -7.81
C VAL A 133 15.77 5.52 -8.78
N VAL A 134 16.02 5.61 -10.09
CA VAL A 134 14.99 5.31 -11.10
C VAL A 134 14.55 3.85 -11.03
N GLU A 135 15.50 2.94 -10.88
CA GLU A 135 15.18 1.50 -10.78
C GLU A 135 14.41 1.19 -9.50
N ILE A 136 14.82 1.79 -8.40
CA ILE A 136 14.12 1.63 -7.12
C ILE A 136 12.68 2.13 -7.27
N GLY A 137 12.49 3.28 -7.90
CA GLY A 137 11.16 3.86 -8.13
C GLY A 137 10.27 2.93 -8.96
N ARG A 138 10.82 2.31 -10.01
CA ARG A 138 10.05 1.36 -10.82
C ARG A 138 9.62 0.15 -10.00
N LYS A 139 10.49 -0.34 -9.14
CA LYS A 139 10.18 -1.47 -8.29
C LYS A 139 9.06 -1.14 -7.31
N ILE A 140 9.11 0.06 -6.75
CA ILE A 140 8.07 0.53 -5.84
C ILE A 140 6.72 0.63 -6.57
N ALA A 141 6.70 1.21 -7.76
CA ALA A 141 5.48 1.33 -8.55
C ALA A 141 4.90 -0.05 -8.87
N SER A 142 5.76 -0.99 -9.30
CA SER A 142 5.32 -2.36 -9.58
C SER A 142 4.78 -3.05 -8.34
N PHE A 143 5.39 -2.81 -7.19
CA PHE A 143 4.93 -3.39 -5.93
C PHE A 143 3.48 -2.99 -5.65
N PHE A 144 3.13 -1.72 -5.80
CA PHE A 144 1.76 -1.27 -5.53
C PHE A 144 0.76 -1.85 -6.52
N THR A 145 1.14 -2.01 -7.78
CA THR A 145 0.29 -2.65 -8.77
C THR A 145 0.02 -4.11 -8.39
N ASP A 146 1.08 -4.83 -8.02
CA ASP A 146 0.97 -6.24 -7.63
C ASP A 146 0.18 -6.38 -6.33
N LEU A 147 0.33 -5.43 -5.42
CA LEU A 147 -0.38 -5.45 -4.13
C LEU A 147 -1.89 -5.37 -4.34
N TRP A 148 -2.35 -4.48 -5.22
CA TRP A 148 -3.77 -4.38 -5.51
C TRP A 148 -4.31 -5.69 -6.07
N ARG A 149 -3.57 -6.31 -7.00
CA ARG A 149 -3.98 -7.60 -7.56
C ARG A 149 -4.06 -8.68 -6.49
N TRP A 150 -3.10 -8.69 -5.58
CA TRP A 150 -3.09 -9.66 -4.48
C TRP A 150 -4.31 -9.47 -3.58
N ILE A 151 -4.60 -8.23 -3.20
CA ILE A 151 -5.72 -7.92 -2.31
C ILE A 151 -7.05 -8.32 -2.95
N MET A 152 -7.18 -8.14 -4.26
CA MET A 152 -8.42 -8.43 -4.97
C MET A 152 -8.53 -9.87 -5.48
N ALA A 153 -7.51 -10.66 -5.35
CA ALA A 153 -7.50 -12.03 -5.89
C ALA A 153 -8.45 -12.97 -5.14
#